data_cbfc286ba8a77091f9065cef4b8ebc6c
#
_entry.id   cbfc286ba8a77091f9065cef4b8ebc6c
#
_cell.length_a   1.000
_cell.length_b   1.000
_cell.length_c   1.000
_cell.angle_alpha   90.00
_cell.angle_beta   90.00
_cell.angle_gamma   90.00
#
_symmetry.space_group_name_H-M   'P 1'
#
loop_
_entity.id
_entity.type
_entity.pdbx_description
1 polymer ?
#
loop_
_entity_poly.entity_id
_entity_poly.type
_entity_poly.pdbx_seq_one_letter_code
_entity_poly.pdbx_strand_id
1 'polypeptide(L)'
;MFWIVLAIIVSTLIGLYSERRWPDQAGQASRRSLVLLLYVILPPIIFVNLVHVEFHGGVGIGLALGLLAIGLVGLAAWVIAVPFLKLPRQVAGAVIVSSLLANSSFLGYPMVLSLMGGDDLSEGVVYDVLVNGMSLMLFAFAVGAAFGTEVGEGASQRVKAFFFRNPLLTAAVLGLLAPDALAPGWLVDASRVLVALIMPLGFFAVGAVLAEEERAGTIRLPPKLHRPVVVVIFTRLVLSPGLLILLTMPFSGIPPSYYLLAAMPTGINSMIVGHAYGLDLRTTAEAIVYTTTIVVAAVLGYVLIT
;
A
#
# COMPACT_ATOMS: atom_id res chain seq x y z
N MET A 1 11.59 15.75 5.77
CA MET A 1 10.21 15.45 6.26
C MET A 1 9.19 16.50 5.81
N PHE A 2 9.34 17.79 6.10
CA PHE A 2 8.39 18.83 5.65
C PHE A 2 8.08 18.75 4.15
N TRP A 3 9.10 18.60 3.30
CA TRP A 3 8.94 18.48 1.85
C TRP A 3 8.14 17.27 1.40
N ILE A 4 8.21 16.15 2.15
CA ILE A 4 7.42 14.96 1.89
C ILE A 4 5.93 15.25 2.06
N VAL A 5 5.57 15.83 3.19
CA VAL A 5 4.18 16.18 3.48
C VAL A 5 3.66 17.22 2.50
N LEU A 6 4.48 18.22 2.17
CA LEU A 6 4.13 19.22 1.16
C LEU A 6 3.90 18.56 -0.21
N ALA A 7 4.77 17.64 -0.62
CA ALA A 7 4.63 16.91 -1.87
C ALA A 7 3.34 16.09 -1.92
N ILE A 8 2.99 15.39 -0.83
CA ILE A 8 1.73 14.62 -0.71
C ILE A 8 0.53 15.55 -0.90
N ILE A 9 0.45 16.62 -0.12
CA ILE A 9 -0.68 17.56 -0.14
C ILE A 9 -0.79 18.21 -1.52
N VAL A 10 0.28 18.78 -2.03
CA VAL A 10 0.29 19.50 -3.32
C VAL A 10 -0.07 18.55 -4.46
N SER A 11 0.54 17.36 -4.51
CA SER A 11 0.27 16.40 -5.59
C SER A 11 -1.16 15.90 -5.56
N THR A 12 -1.70 15.61 -4.36
CA THR A 12 -3.11 15.20 -4.19
C THR A 12 -4.06 16.32 -4.63
N LEU A 13 -3.80 17.56 -4.22
CA LEU A 13 -4.63 18.71 -4.61
C LEU A 13 -4.56 18.97 -6.12
N ILE A 14 -3.38 18.83 -6.73
CA ILE A 14 -3.22 18.95 -8.19
C ILE A 14 -4.04 17.85 -8.88
N GLY A 15 -3.99 16.61 -8.41
CA GLY A 15 -4.78 15.51 -8.96
C GLY A 15 -6.28 15.77 -8.86
N LEU A 16 -6.75 16.16 -7.68
CA LEU A 16 -8.15 16.55 -7.42
C LEU A 16 -8.62 17.70 -8.34
N TYR A 17 -7.83 18.77 -8.41
CA TYR A 17 -8.16 19.94 -9.22
C TYR A 17 -8.17 19.60 -10.71
N SER A 18 -7.17 18.86 -11.19
CA SER A 18 -7.04 18.49 -12.60
C SER A 18 -8.22 17.63 -13.06
N GLU A 19 -8.63 16.64 -12.25
CA GLU A 19 -9.77 15.77 -12.58
C GLU A 19 -11.10 16.54 -12.61
N ARG A 20 -11.29 17.49 -11.69
CA ARG A 20 -12.50 18.35 -11.69
C ARG A 20 -12.54 19.29 -12.90
N ARG A 21 -11.38 19.75 -13.37
CA ARG A 21 -11.29 20.77 -14.45
C ARG A 21 -11.17 20.15 -15.83
N TRP A 22 -10.43 19.05 -15.97
CA TRP A 22 -10.13 18.36 -17.23
C TRP A 22 -10.20 16.84 -17.04
N PRO A 23 -11.39 16.26 -16.80
CA PRO A 23 -11.55 14.87 -16.36
C PRO A 23 -10.92 13.85 -17.31
N ASP A 24 -11.10 14.00 -18.61
CA ASP A 24 -10.56 13.05 -19.59
C ASP A 24 -9.03 13.06 -19.63
N GLN A 25 -8.42 14.24 -19.52
CA GLN A 25 -6.96 14.41 -19.54
C GLN A 25 -6.34 13.97 -18.21
N ALA A 26 -6.95 14.35 -17.09
CA ALA A 26 -6.47 13.99 -15.76
C ALA A 26 -6.63 12.49 -15.48
N GLY A 27 -7.73 11.88 -15.88
CA GLY A 27 -7.93 10.44 -15.79
C GLY A 27 -6.91 9.65 -16.64
N GLN A 28 -6.58 10.15 -17.85
CA GLN A 28 -5.51 9.57 -18.66
C GLN A 28 -4.13 9.76 -18.00
N ALA A 29 -3.85 10.96 -17.48
CA ALA A 29 -2.60 11.25 -16.79
C ALA A 29 -2.43 10.39 -15.52
N SER A 30 -3.49 10.22 -14.74
CA SER A 30 -3.52 9.34 -13.56
C SER A 30 -3.18 7.90 -13.93
N ARG A 31 -3.88 7.34 -14.93
CA ARG A 31 -3.60 5.98 -15.43
C ARG A 31 -2.17 5.82 -15.96
N ARG A 32 -1.67 6.81 -16.72
CA ARG A 32 -0.28 6.81 -17.21
C ARG A 32 0.72 6.90 -16.06
N SER A 33 0.45 7.70 -15.03
CA SER A 33 1.29 7.80 -13.83
C SER A 33 1.37 6.46 -13.09
N LEU A 34 0.24 5.77 -12.91
CA LEU A 34 0.21 4.44 -12.29
C LEU A 34 0.96 3.40 -13.13
N VAL A 35 0.78 3.41 -14.46
CA VAL A 35 1.51 2.51 -15.38
C VAL A 35 3.02 2.82 -15.32
N LEU A 36 3.41 4.09 -15.34
CA LEU A 36 4.82 4.50 -15.22
C LEU A 36 5.42 4.03 -13.89
N LEU A 37 4.67 4.20 -12.79
CA LEU A 37 5.11 3.72 -11.48
C LEU A 37 5.29 2.20 -11.46
N LEU A 38 4.29 1.44 -11.92
CA LEU A 38 4.28 -0.01 -11.80
C LEU A 38 5.23 -0.72 -12.77
N TYR A 39 5.43 -0.17 -13.97
CA TYR A 39 6.19 -0.85 -15.03
C TYR A 39 7.58 -0.26 -15.29
N VAL A 40 7.84 0.99 -14.86
CA VAL A 40 9.09 1.68 -15.17
C VAL A 40 9.86 2.09 -13.91
N ILE A 41 9.18 2.65 -12.90
CA ILE A 41 9.86 3.23 -11.74
C ILE A 41 10.07 2.19 -10.63
N LEU A 42 9.03 1.44 -10.24
CA LEU A 42 9.12 0.48 -9.14
C LEU A 42 10.00 -0.74 -9.46
N PRO A 43 9.97 -1.35 -10.67
CA PRO A 43 10.78 -2.54 -10.92
C PRO A 43 12.29 -2.34 -10.72
N PRO A 44 12.95 -1.29 -11.24
CA PRO A 44 14.37 -1.08 -10.95
C PRO A 44 14.66 -0.80 -9.48
N ILE A 45 13.77 -0.09 -8.77
CA ILE A 45 13.93 0.12 -7.32
C ILE A 45 13.89 -1.22 -6.59
N ILE A 46 12.91 -2.06 -6.89
CA ILE A 46 12.79 -3.39 -6.27
C ILE A 46 14.01 -4.25 -6.62
N PHE A 47 14.39 -4.32 -7.89
CA PHE A 47 15.54 -5.11 -8.32
C PHE A 47 16.81 -4.71 -7.55
N VAL A 48 17.18 -3.44 -7.61
CA VAL A 48 18.42 -2.95 -7.02
C VAL A 48 18.47 -3.15 -5.51
N ASN A 49 17.36 -2.88 -4.81
CA ASN A 49 17.32 -3.03 -3.36
C ASN A 49 17.32 -4.51 -2.93
N LEU A 50 16.77 -5.42 -3.73
CA LEU A 50 16.79 -6.85 -3.38
C LEU A 50 18.12 -7.53 -3.69
N VAL A 51 18.92 -7.01 -4.62
CA VAL A 51 20.29 -7.50 -4.83
C VAL A 51 21.14 -7.35 -3.56
N HIS A 52 20.96 -6.26 -2.83
CA HIS A 52 21.75 -5.94 -1.64
C HIS A 52 21.10 -6.35 -0.31
N VAL A 53 19.98 -7.08 -0.36
CA VAL A 53 19.34 -7.51 0.88
C VAL A 53 20.13 -8.64 1.54
N GLU A 54 20.51 -8.45 2.79
CA GLU A 54 21.13 -9.47 3.61
C GLU A 54 20.09 -10.27 4.37
N PHE A 55 19.90 -11.55 3.99
CA PHE A 55 18.99 -12.44 4.70
C PHE A 55 19.61 -12.97 5.98
N HIS A 56 19.33 -12.34 7.08
CA HIS A 56 19.61 -12.87 8.43
C HIS A 56 18.32 -13.37 9.09
N GLY A 57 18.48 -14.08 10.24
CA GLY A 57 17.33 -14.71 10.90
C GLY A 57 16.19 -13.74 11.25
N GLY A 58 16.51 -12.51 11.62
CA GLY A 58 15.52 -11.47 11.92
C GLY A 58 14.68 -11.07 10.72
N VAL A 59 15.28 -10.95 9.52
CA VAL A 59 14.56 -10.66 8.26
C VAL A 59 13.52 -11.75 7.99
N GLY A 60 13.94 -13.02 7.97
CA GLY A 60 13.05 -14.14 7.68
C GLY A 60 11.91 -14.29 8.69
N ILE A 61 12.23 -14.18 9.99
CA ILE A 61 11.23 -14.22 11.07
C ILE A 61 10.26 -13.04 10.93
N GLY A 62 10.77 -11.83 10.69
CA GLY A 62 9.96 -10.64 10.54
C GLY A 62 8.98 -10.73 9.36
N LEU A 63 9.39 -11.32 8.22
CA LEU A 63 8.52 -11.56 7.07
C LEU A 63 7.41 -12.57 7.38
N ALA A 64 7.77 -13.69 8.01
CA ALA A 64 6.80 -14.73 8.38
C ALA A 64 5.77 -14.19 9.39
N LEU A 65 6.23 -13.47 10.42
CA LEU A 65 5.36 -12.85 11.43
C LEU A 65 4.59 -11.66 10.84
N GLY A 66 5.14 -10.93 9.88
CA GLY A 66 4.44 -9.89 9.13
C GLY A 66 3.25 -10.45 8.36
N LEU A 67 3.45 -11.57 7.65
CA LEU A 67 2.36 -12.24 6.92
C LEU A 67 1.30 -12.80 7.89
N LEU A 68 1.72 -13.35 9.02
CA LEU A 68 0.81 -13.79 10.09
C LEU A 68 0.03 -12.60 10.67
N ALA A 69 0.72 -11.50 10.99
CA ALA A 69 0.09 -10.29 11.54
C ALA A 69 -1.00 -9.76 10.64
N ILE A 70 -0.71 -9.62 9.33
CA ILE A 70 -1.69 -9.09 8.39
C ILE A 70 -2.85 -10.07 8.17
N GLY A 71 -2.62 -11.37 8.22
CA GLY A 71 -3.69 -12.38 8.22
C GLY A 71 -4.61 -12.25 9.43
N LEU A 72 -4.04 -12.02 10.63
CA LEU A 72 -4.80 -11.76 11.85
C LEU A 72 -5.56 -10.42 11.79
N VAL A 73 -5.00 -9.39 11.16
CA VAL A 73 -5.71 -8.12 10.88
C VAL A 73 -6.94 -8.37 10.02
N GLY A 74 -6.79 -9.14 8.93
CA GLY A 74 -7.90 -9.52 8.06
C GLY A 74 -8.98 -10.30 8.80
N LEU A 75 -8.58 -11.25 9.66
CA LEU A 75 -9.51 -12.00 10.51
C LEU A 75 -10.24 -11.10 11.50
N ALA A 76 -9.54 -10.19 12.17
CA ALA A 76 -10.14 -9.23 13.08
C ALA A 76 -11.13 -8.31 12.37
N ALA A 77 -10.74 -7.78 11.19
CA ALA A 77 -11.63 -6.98 10.37
C ALA A 77 -12.89 -7.76 9.96
N TRP A 78 -12.74 -9.04 9.59
CA TRP A 78 -13.88 -9.92 9.30
C TRP A 78 -14.78 -10.12 10.51
N VAL A 79 -14.22 -10.43 11.69
CA VAL A 79 -14.98 -10.61 12.94
C VAL A 79 -15.75 -9.34 13.31
N ILE A 80 -15.13 -8.18 13.16
CA ILE A 80 -15.81 -6.91 13.46
C ILE A 80 -16.89 -6.61 12.42
N ALA A 81 -16.58 -6.74 11.13
CA ALA A 81 -17.48 -6.34 10.05
C ALA A 81 -18.69 -7.27 9.89
N VAL A 82 -18.48 -8.61 9.98
CA VAL A 82 -19.51 -9.58 9.63
C VAL A 82 -20.36 -9.98 10.84
N PRO A 83 -19.88 -10.73 11.85
CA PRO A 83 -20.75 -11.16 12.96
C PRO A 83 -21.08 -10.04 13.93
N PHE A 84 -20.18 -9.07 14.17
CA PHE A 84 -20.39 -8.05 15.19
C PHE A 84 -21.20 -6.85 14.66
N LEU A 85 -20.76 -6.19 13.58
CA LEU A 85 -21.44 -5.03 13.00
C LEU A 85 -22.52 -5.40 11.98
N LYS A 86 -22.53 -6.65 11.48
CA LYS A 86 -23.48 -7.16 10.49
C LYS A 86 -23.57 -6.27 9.26
N LEU A 87 -22.40 -5.82 8.76
CA LEU A 87 -22.34 -4.95 7.60
C LEU A 87 -22.83 -5.67 6.33
N PRO A 88 -23.40 -4.93 5.35
CA PRO A 88 -23.69 -5.49 4.04
C PRO A 88 -22.45 -6.14 3.43
N ARG A 89 -22.63 -7.22 2.66
CA ARG A 89 -21.56 -8.07 2.14
C ARG A 89 -20.45 -7.28 1.44
N GLN A 90 -20.80 -6.38 0.51
CA GLN A 90 -19.85 -5.54 -0.22
C GLN A 90 -19.06 -4.57 0.68
N VAL A 91 -19.74 -4.00 1.69
CA VAL A 91 -19.12 -3.11 2.68
C VAL A 91 -18.17 -3.88 3.58
N ALA A 92 -18.55 -5.07 4.03
CA ALA A 92 -17.68 -5.94 4.82
C ALA A 92 -16.42 -6.33 4.03
N GLY A 93 -16.57 -6.71 2.76
CA GLY A 93 -15.44 -6.98 1.87
C GLY A 93 -14.52 -5.78 1.72
N ALA A 94 -15.06 -4.59 1.51
CA ALA A 94 -14.30 -3.35 1.42
C ALA A 94 -13.50 -3.05 2.71
N VAL A 95 -14.12 -3.23 3.89
CA VAL A 95 -13.46 -3.09 5.19
C VAL A 95 -12.27 -4.04 5.31
N ILE A 96 -12.48 -5.33 5.01
CA ILE A 96 -11.44 -6.36 5.14
C ILE A 96 -10.27 -6.05 4.18
N VAL A 97 -10.56 -5.81 2.90
CA VAL A 97 -9.53 -5.52 1.89
C VAL A 97 -8.75 -4.24 2.23
N SER A 98 -9.44 -3.18 2.67
CA SER A 98 -8.81 -1.92 3.08
C SER A 98 -7.95 -2.07 4.34
N SER A 99 -8.27 -3.03 5.20
CA SER A 99 -7.46 -3.37 6.38
C SER A 99 -6.23 -4.19 6.05
N LEU A 100 -6.29 -5.03 5.01
CA LEU A 100 -5.20 -5.91 4.57
C LEU A 100 -4.10 -5.16 3.80
N LEU A 101 -4.46 -4.20 2.95
CA LEU A 101 -3.54 -3.61 1.96
C LEU A 101 -3.00 -2.26 2.42
N ALA A 102 -1.68 -2.19 2.60
CA ALA A 102 -0.96 -0.98 2.97
C ALA A 102 -0.49 -0.17 1.75
N ASN A 103 -0.32 1.13 1.94
CA ASN A 103 0.36 2.02 0.99
C ASN A 103 1.88 2.01 1.24
N SER A 104 2.48 0.84 1.17
CA SER A 104 3.90 0.62 1.48
C SER A 104 4.83 1.12 0.39
N SER A 105 4.45 1.02 -0.90
CA SER A 105 5.30 1.49 -1.99
C SER A 105 5.24 3.01 -2.17
N PHE A 106 4.04 3.62 -2.28
CA PHE A 106 3.93 5.05 -2.64
C PHE A 106 4.21 5.99 -1.48
N LEU A 107 3.86 5.61 -0.27
CA LEU A 107 4.16 6.37 0.94
C LEU A 107 5.30 5.74 1.76
N GLY A 108 5.28 4.42 1.89
CA GLY A 108 6.22 3.71 2.77
C GLY A 108 7.67 3.85 2.33
N TYR A 109 8.02 3.61 1.06
CA TYR A 109 9.41 3.72 0.59
C TYR A 109 10.00 5.12 0.80
N PRO A 110 9.34 6.22 0.40
CA PRO A 110 9.82 7.55 0.72
C PRO A 110 9.96 7.82 2.22
N MET A 111 9.06 7.26 3.03
CA MET A 111 9.12 7.40 4.48
C MET A 111 10.30 6.63 5.09
N VAL A 112 10.52 5.37 4.69
CA VAL A 112 11.68 4.57 5.11
C VAL A 112 12.97 5.30 4.73
N LEU A 113 13.10 5.70 3.46
CA LEU A 113 14.29 6.40 2.98
C LEU A 113 14.58 7.68 3.77
N SER A 114 13.55 8.43 4.13
CA SER A 114 13.69 9.73 4.78
C SER A 114 13.89 9.64 6.31
N LEU A 115 13.35 8.61 6.96
CA LEU A 115 13.40 8.47 8.42
C LEU A 115 14.54 7.54 8.89
N MET A 116 14.86 6.54 8.09
CA MET A 116 15.75 5.45 8.48
C MET A 116 17.01 5.38 7.62
N GLY A 117 16.92 5.82 6.36
CA GLY A 117 18.04 5.83 5.42
C GLY A 117 17.94 4.78 4.32
N GLY A 118 19.01 4.72 3.49
CA GLY A 118 18.99 3.86 2.30
C GLY A 118 19.16 2.37 2.61
N ASP A 119 19.82 2.03 3.69
CA ASP A 119 20.06 0.62 4.03
C ASP A 119 18.77 -0.06 4.50
N ASP A 120 17.96 0.63 5.31
CA ASP A 120 16.63 0.16 5.72
C ASP A 120 15.63 0.06 4.56
N LEU A 121 15.87 0.78 3.44
CA LEU A 121 14.99 0.72 2.27
C LEU A 121 14.98 -0.67 1.64
N SER A 122 16.12 -1.33 1.54
CA SER A 122 16.23 -2.67 0.96
C SER A 122 15.36 -3.68 1.72
N GLU A 123 15.45 -3.68 3.05
CA GLU A 123 14.61 -4.53 3.92
C GLU A 123 13.12 -4.15 3.80
N GLY A 124 12.82 -2.84 3.75
CA GLY A 124 11.45 -2.36 3.54
C GLY A 124 10.85 -2.82 2.21
N VAL A 125 11.65 -2.82 1.12
CA VAL A 125 11.22 -3.33 -0.19
C VAL A 125 10.90 -4.83 -0.13
N VAL A 126 11.73 -5.62 0.57
CA VAL A 126 11.46 -7.05 0.79
C VAL A 126 10.13 -7.26 1.50
N TYR A 127 9.89 -6.52 2.57
CA TYR A 127 8.64 -6.58 3.33
C TYR A 127 7.43 -6.24 2.45
N ASP A 128 7.50 -5.19 1.68
CA ASP A 128 6.41 -4.80 0.79
C ASP A 128 6.10 -5.88 -0.24
N VAL A 129 7.11 -6.40 -0.92
CA VAL A 129 6.92 -7.42 -1.96
C VAL A 129 6.40 -8.73 -1.38
N LEU A 130 6.99 -9.21 -0.28
CA LEU A 130 6.67 -10.53 0.27
C LEU A 130 5.48 -10.50 1.24
N VAL A 131 5.30 -9.46 2.03
CA VAL A 131 4.16 -9.39 2.96
C VAL A 131 2.95 -8.73 2.30
N ASN A 132 3.09 -7.52 1.78
CA ASN A 132 1.97 -6.78 1.21
C ASN A 132 1.54 -7.36 -0.16
N GLY A 133 2.51 -7.75 -1.01
CA GLY A 133 2.24 -8.44 -2.28
C GLY A 133 1.56 -9.80 -2.08
N MET A 134 2.03 -10.62 -1.15
CA MET A 134 1.38 -11.89 -0.80
C MET A 134 0.02 -11.68 -0.14
N SER A 135 -0.14 -10.63 0.67
CA SER A 135 -1.43 -10.26 1.26
C SER A 135 -2.47 -9.92 0.19
N LEU A 136 -2.07 -9.17 -0.85
CA LEU A 136 -2.93 -8.88 -1.99
C LEU A 136 -3.40 -10.18 -2.66
N MET A 137 -2.47 -11.10 -2.90
CA MET A 137 -2.73 -12.32 -3.64
C MET A 137 -3.51 -13.37 -2.82
N LEU A 138 -3.06 -13.66 -1.60
CA LEU A 138 -3.63 -14.74 -0.79
C LEU A 138 -4.93 -14.32 -0.09
N PHE A 139 -5.01 -13.08 0.39
CA PHE A 139 -6.11 -12.62 1.22
C PHE A 139 -7.06 -11.68 0.48
N ALA A 140 -6.55 -10.58 -0.13
CA ALA A 140 -7.44 -9.55 -0.66
C ALA A 140 -8.24 -10.04 -1.86
N PHE A 141 -7.64 -10.82 -2.78
CA PHE A 141 -8.38 -11.42 -3.90
C PHE A 141 -9.37 -12.49 -3.43
N ALA A 142 -9.04 -13.29 -2.42
CA ALA A 142 -9.96 -14.26 -1.84
C ALA A 142 -11.16 -13.57 -1.20
N VAL A 143 -10.93 -12.49 -0.44
CA VAL A 143 -12.00 -11.66 0.13
C VAL A 143 -12.83 -11.00 -0.96
N GLY A 144 -12.19 -10.43 -1.99
CA GLY A 144 -12.89 -9.86 -3.15
C GLY A 144 -13.84 -10.87 -3.78
N ALA A 145 -13.38 -12.09 -4.07
CA ALA A 145 -14.20 -13.15 -4.63
C ALA A 145 -15.32 -13.62 -3.68
N ALA A 146 -15.05 -13.66 -2.36
CA ALA A 146 -16.04 -14.10 -1.38
C ALA A 146 -17.12 -13.05 -1.10
N PHE A 147 -16.81 -11.76 -1.19
CA PHE A 147 -17.70 -10.68 -0.76
C PHE A 147 -18.22 -9.79 -1.90
N GLY A 148 -17.59 -9.85 -3.08
CA GLY A 148 -17.97 -9.05 -4.23
C GLY A 148 -19.21 -9.55 -4.96
N THR A 149 -19.73 -8.71 -5.87
CA THR A 149 -20.86 -9.01 -6.76
C THR A 149 -20.40 -9.40 -8.16
N GLU A 150 -19.22 -8.95 -8.57
CA GLU A 150 -18.66 -9.27 -9.87
C GLU A 150 -17.96 -10.63 -9.84
N VAL A 151 -18.27 -11.47 -10.81
CA VAL A 151 -17.52 -12.71 -11.05
C VAL A 151 -16.24 -12.32 -11.78
N GLY A 152 -15.21 -12.03 -11.03
CA GLY A 152 -13.93 -11.71 -11.64
C GLY A 152 -13.33 -12.92 -12.38
N GLU A 153 -12.19 -12.70 -13.08
CA GLU A 153 -11.42 -13.77 -13.72
C GLU A 153 -11.17 -14.94 -12.76
N GLY A 154 -11.16 -16.16 -13.24
CA GLY A 154 -10.97 -17.37 -12.43
C GLY A 154 -9.69 -17.30 -11.59
N ALA A 155 -9.70 -17.84 -10.37
CA ALA A 155 -8.57 -17.82 -9.44
C ALA A 155 -7.25 -18.28 -10.11
N SER A 156 -7.30 -19.31 -10.96
CA SER A 156 -6.15 -19.83 -11.70
C SER A 156 -5.56 -18.79 -12.68
N GLN A 157 -6.39 -18.00 -13.39
CA GLN A 157 -5.91 -16.99 -14.32
C GLN A 157 -5.23 -15.83 -13.59
N ARG A 158 -5.74 -15.44 -12.41
CA ARG A 158 -5.16 -14.38 -11.57
C ARG A 158 -3.84 -14.80 -10.95
N VAL A 159 -3.78 -16.03 -10.45
CA VAL A 159 -2.53 -16.61 -9.95
C VAL A 159 -1.48 -16.61 -11.07
N LYS A 160 -1.84 -17.06 -12.27
CA LYS A 160 -0.93 -17.01 -13.41
C LYS A 160 -0.54 -15.57 -13.78
N ALA A 161 -1.49 -14.63 -13.83
CA ALA A 161 -1.18 -13.24 -14.13
C ALA A 161 -0.28 -12.60 -13.07
N PHE A 162 -0.50 -12.88 -11.78
CA PHE A 162 0.34 -12.40 -10.69
C PHE A 162 1.78 -12.90 -10.81
N PHE A 163 1.99 -14.17 -11.10
CA PHE A 163 3.34 -14.72 -11.20
C PHE A 163 4.04 -14.39 -12.52
N PHE A 164 3.33 -14.37 -13.65
CA PHE A 164 3.94 -14.26 -14.98
C PHE A 164 3.79 -12.89 -15.64
N ARG A 165 2.90 -12.02 -15.12
CA ARG A 165 2.65 -10.67 -15.67
C ARG A 165 2.85 -9.55 -14.66
N ASN A 166 3.39 -9.85 -13.47
CA ASN A 166 3.66 -8.84 -12.45
C ASN A 166 5.12 -8.38 -12.55
N PRO A 167 5.40 -7.18 -13.06
CA PRO A 167 6.76 -6.68 -13.23
C PRO A 167 7.48 -6.49 -11.89
N LEU A 168 6.75 -6.22 -10.80
CA LEU A 168 7.33 -6.05 -9.47
C LEU A 168 7.83 -7.39 -8.92
N LEU A 169 7.05 -8.46 -9.08
CA LEU A 169 7.46 -9.79 -8.66
C LEU A 169 8.62 -10.32 -9.52
N THR A 170 8.58 -10.05 -10.83
CA THR A 170 9.68 -10.41 -11.73
C THR A 170 10.98 -9.70 -11.31
N ALA A 171 10.90 -8.40 -11.04
CA ALA A 171 12.04 -7.62 -10.56
C ALA A 171 12.55 -8.14 -9.21
N ALA A 172 11.64 -8.53 -8.31
CA ALA A 172 12.00 -9.11 -7.02
C ALA A 172 12.74 -10.44 -7.16
N VAL A 173 12.22 -11.37 -7.95
CA VAL A 173 12.89 -12.67 -8.19
C VAL A 173 14.25 -12.47 -8.84
N LEU A 174 14.34 -11.60 -9.85
CA LEU A 174 15.60 -11.30 -10.50
C LEU A 174 16.60 -10.64 -9.54
N GLY A 175 16.16 -9.70 -8.70
CA GLY A 175 17.00 -9.04 -7.69
C GLY A 175 17.56 -10.02 -6.66
N LEU A 176 16.72 -10.93 -6.14
CA LEU A 176 17.13 -11.94 -5.17
C LEU A 176 18.13 -12.99 -5.74
N LEU A 177 18.13 -13.20 -7.05
CA LEU A 177 19.00 -14.15 -7.72
C LEU A 177 20.23 -13.49 -8.36
N ALA A 178 20.26 -12.18 -8.44
CA ALA A 178 21.32 -11.45 -9.10
C ALA A 178 22.58 -11.31 -8.22
N PRO A 179 23.76 -11.41 -8.80
CA PRO A 179 25.00 -11.07 -8.09
C PRO A 179 25.11 -9.57 -7.85
N ASP A 180 25.79 -9.15 -6.77
CA ASP A 180 25.99 -7.74 -6.37
C ASP A 180 26.56 -6.86 -7.49
N ALA A 181 27.35 -7.46 -8.37
CA ALA A 181 27.93 -6.76 -9.53
C ALA A 181 26.89 -6.13 -10.48
N LEU A 182 25.62 -6.63 -10.47
CA LEU A 182 24.54 -6.10 -11.29
C LEU A 182 23.84 -4.87 -10.68
N ALA A 183 24.14 -4.55 -9.43
CA ALA A 183 23.63 -3.35 -8.76
C ALA A 183 24.78 -2.52 -8.17
N PRO A 184 25.65 -1.93 -9.01
CA PRO A 184 26.74 -1.08 -8.54
C PRO A 184 26.20 0.16 -7.80
N GLY A 185 27.03 0.79 -6.95
CA GLY A 185 26.62 1.87 -6.06
C GLY A 185 25.90 3.03 -6.76
N TRP A 186 26.33 3.43 -7.97
CA TRP A 186 25.63 4.47 -8.72
C TRP A 186 24.17 4.10 -9.07
N LEU A 187 23.88 2.81 -9.27
CA LEU A 187 22.53 2.33 -9.56
C LEU A 187 21.67 2.34 -8.30
N VAL A 188 22.28 2.04 -7.14
CA VAL A 188 21.63 2.21 -5.83
C VAL A 188 21.25 3.67 -5.61
N ASP A 189 22.16 4.61 -5.84
CA ASP A 189 21.89 6.04 -5.70
C ASP A 189 20.81 6.52 -6.69
N ALA A 190 20.83 6.03 -7.93
CA ALA A 190 19.79 6.31 -8.91
C ALA A 190 18.41 5.77 -8.43
N SER A 191 18.37 4.59 -7.82
CA SER A 191 17.12 4.03 -7.28
C SER A 191 16.53 4.89 -6.15
N ARG A 192 17.38 5.46 -5.29
CA ARG A 192 16.97 6.41 -4.23
C ARG A 192 16.36 7.69 -4.82
N VAL A 193 16.92 8.20 -5.92
CA VAL A 193 16.33 9.34 -6.64
C VAL A 193 14.96 8.97 -7.23
N LEU A 194 14.82 7.77 -7.80
CA LEU A 194 13.54 7.29 -8.32
C LEU A 194 12.47 7.18 -7.21
N VAL A 195 12.85 6.80 -5.98
CA VAL A 195 11.92 6.77 -4.82
C VAL A 195 11.30 8.15 -4.59
N ALA A 196 12.04 9.24 -4.78
CA ALA A 196 11.50 10.58 -4.63
C ALA A 196 10.39 10.92 -5.66
N LEU A 197 10.39 10.27 -6.84
CA LEU A 197 9.38 10.46 -7.88
C LEU A 197 8.09 9.65 -7.62
N ILE A 198 8.16 8.59 -6.82
CA ILE A 198 7.01 7.73 -6.53
C ILE A 198 5.90 8.55 -5.88
N MET A 199 6.25 9.39 -4.92
CA MET A 199 5.30 10.11 -4.09
C MET A 199 4.46 11.12 -4.89
N PRO A 200 5.03 12.07 -5.64
CA PRO A 200 4.23 13.03 -6.38
C PRO A 200 3.35 12.36 -7.46
N LEU A 201 3.87 11.35 -8.15
CA LEU A 201 3.10 10.62 -9.17
C LEU A 201 1.98 9.78 -8.55
N GLY A 202 2.28 9.07 -7.47
CA GLY A 202 1.30 8.24 -6.76
C GLY A 202 0.19 9.06 -6.13
N PHE A 203 0.53 10.16 -5.44
CA PHE A 203 -0.47 11.00 -4.80
C PHE A 203 -1.25 11.89 -5.78
N PHE A 204 -0.68 12.27 -6.91
CA PHE A 204 -1.45 12.83 -8.02
C PHE A 204 -2.51 11.83 -8.51
N ALA A 205 -2.13 10.58 -8.73
CA ALA A 205 -3.08 9.54 -9.14
C ALA A 205 -4.17 9.30 -8.08
N VAL A 206 -3.81 9.26 -6.79
CA VAL A 206 -4.78 9.15 -5.68
C VAL A 206 -5.77 10.32 -5.73
N GLY A 207 -5.29 11.56 -5.87
CA GLY A 207 -6.15 12.74 -5.94
C GLY A 207 -7.10 12.70 -7.13
N ALA A 208 -6.63 12.30 -8.30
CA ALA A 208 -7.44 12.17 -9.50
C ALA A 208 -8.52 11.08 -9.34
N VAL A 209 -8.16 9.89 -8.81
CA VAL A 209 -9.12 8.80 -8.55
C VAL A 209 -10.19 9.23 -7.55
N LEU A 210 -9.83 9.94 -6.47
CA LEU A 210 -10.80 10.43 -5.49
C LEU A 210 -11.78 11.44 -6.12
N ALA A 211 -11.32 12.32 -7.02
CA ALA A 211 -12.20 13.25 -7.72
C ALA A 211 -13.08 12.55 -8.78
N GLU A 212 -12.57 11.50 -9.44
CA GLU A 212 -13.34 10.65 -10.33
C GLU A 212 -14.49 9.97 -9.57
N GLU A 213 -14.22 9.39 -8.39
CA GLU A 213 -15.23 8.78 -7.52
C GLU A 213 -16.24 9.81 -6.97
N GLU A 214 -15.77 11.04 -6.65
CA GLU A 214 -16.68 12.14 -6.26
C GLU A 214 -17.63 12.51 -7.42
N ARG A 215 -17.11 12.64 -8.63
CA ARG A 215 -17.90 12.94 -9.83
C ARG A 215 -18.88 11.82 -10.17
N ALA A 216 -18.48 10.57 -9.98
CA ALA A 216 -19.36 9.41 -10.13
C ALA A 216 -20.45 9.32 -9.03
N GLY A 217 -20.39 10.19 -8.02
CA GLY A 217 -21.33 10.20 -6.91
C GLY A 217 -21.08 9.12 -5.86
N THR A 218 -19.98 8.38 -5.96
CA THR A 218 -19.59 7.32 -5.03
C THR A 218 -19.23 7.88 -3.67
N ILE A 219 -18.47 8.99 -3.64
CA ILE A 219 -18.07 9.67 -2.39
C ILE A 219 -18.46 11.15 -2.42
N ARG A 220 -18.38 11.78 -1.24
CA ARG A 220 -18.43 13.24 -1.09
C ARG A 220 -17.16 13.70 -0.40
N LEU A 221 -16.55 14.79 -0.89
CA LEU A 221 -15.37 15.40 -0.25
C LEU A 221 -15.79 16.71 0.44
N PRO A 222 -15.44 16.92 1.74
CA PRO A 222 -14.80 15.95 2.63
C PRO A 222 -15.72 14.77 2.96
N PRO A 223 -15.15 13.54 3.10
CA PRO A 223 -15.93 12.34 3.37
C PRO A 223 -16.52 12.39 4.80
N LYS A 224 -17.60 11.64 5.03
CA LYS A 224 -18.16 11.47 6.37
C LYS A 224 -17.55 10.26 7.05
N LEU A 225 -17.21 10.40 8.32
CA LEU A 225 -16.71 9.27 9.11
C LEU A 225 -17.86 8.33 9.46
N HIS A 226 -17.80 7.09 8.96
CA HIS A 226 -18.78 6.04 9.23
C HIS A 226 -18.14 4.88 10.00
N ARG A 227 -18.99 4.04 10.64
CA ARG A 227 -18.52 2.86 11.39
C ARG A 227 -17.56 1.96 10.58
N PRO A 228 -17.85 1.60 9.31
CA PRO A 228 -16.92 0.81 8.49
C PRO A 228 -15.53 1.43 8.40
N VAL A 229 -15.44 2.74 8.17
CA VAL A 229 -14.15 3.47 8.05
C VAL A 229 -13.41 3.51 9.38
N VAL A 230 -14.12 3.67 10.52
CA VAL A 230 -13.52 3.61 11.87
C VAL A 230 -12.89 2.23 12.11
N VAL A 231 -13.54 1.14 11.66
CA VAL A 231 -12.97 -0.21 11.75
C VAL A 231 -11.65 -0.28 10.96
N VAL A 232 -11.62 0.25 9.73
CA VAL A 232 -10.38 0.26 8.93
C VAL A 232 -9.29 1.08 9.60
N ILE A 233 -9.61 2.28 10.11
CA ILE A 233 -8.64 3.12 10.83
C ILE A 233 -8.03 2.33 11.99
N PHE A 234 -8.85 1.69 12.81
CA PHE A 234 -8.38 0.89 13.95
C PHE A 234 -7.55 -0.32 13.51
N THR A 235 -8.07 -1.12 12.58
CA THR A 235 -7.40 -2.36 12.15
C THR A 235 -6.11 -2.08 11.38
N ARG A 236 -6.08 -1.01 10.57
CA ARG A 236 -4.92 -0.69 9.73
C ARG A 236 -3.84 0.08 10.50
N LEU A 237 -4.23 1.11 11.28
CA LEU A 237 -3.25 2.02 11.90
C LEU A 237 -2.88 1.65 13.34
N VAL A 238 -3.69 0.84 14.02
CA VAL A 238 -3.42 0.44 15.41
C VAL A 238 -3.15 -1.04 15.50
N LEU A 239 -4.07 -1.86 15.01
CA LEU A 239 -3.97 -3.31 15.17
C LEU A 239 -2.83 -3.91 14.33
N SER A 240 -2.64 -3.45 13.09
CA SER A 240 -1.61 -3.98 12.20
C SER A 240 -0.19 -3.78 12.75
N PRO A 241 0.28 -2.56 13.06
CA PRO A 241 1.58 -2.39 13.68
C PRO A 241 1.65 -2.99 15.07
N GLY A 242 0.58 -2.91 15.88
CA GLY A 242 0.52 -3.48 17.21
C GLY A 242 0.70 -5.00 17.22
N LEU A 243 0.05 -5.72 16.31
CA LEU A 243 0.23 -7.17 16.17
C LEU A 243 1.65 -7.52 15.72
N LEU A 244 2.21 -6.80 14.76
CA LEU A 244 3.59 -7.06 14.33
C LEU A 244 4.55 -6.86 15.50
N ILE A 245 4.46 -5.76 16.24
CA ILE A 245 5.28 -5.51 17.42
C ILE A 245 5.12 -6.65 18.44
N LEU A 246 3.88 -7.01 18.77
CA LEU A 246 3.60 -8.05 19.76
C LEU A 246 4.17 -9.41 19.35
N LEU A 247 4.00 -9.81 18.09
CA LEU A 247 4.49 -11.09 17.59
C LEU A 247 6.01 -11.15 17.48
N THR A 248 6.65 -10.02 17.23
CA THR A 248 8.12 -9.94 17.09
C THR A 248 8.86 -9.67 18.38
N MET A 249 8.17 -9.29 19.47
CA MET A 249 8.79 -9.02 20.79
C MET A 249 9.79 -10.08 21.29
N PRO A 250 9.53 -11.40 21.11
CA PRO A 250 10.47 -12.43 21.56
C PRO A 250 11.73 -12.56 20.70
N PHE A 251 11.79 -11.86 19.56
CA PHE A 251 12.86 -12.03 18.58
C PHE A 251 13.69 -10.74 18.46
N SER A 252 14.98 -10.89 18.17
CA SER A 252 15.90 -9.79 17.91
C SER A 252 16.24 -9.68 16.42
N GLY A 253 16.73 -8.51 15.99
CA GLY A 253 17.18 -8.28 14.62
C GLY A 253 16.07 -8.14 13.60
N ILE A 254 14.85 -7.83 14.03
CA ILE A 254 13.75 -7.51 13.11
C ILE A 254 13.99 -6.10 12.53
N PRO A 255 13.96 -5.93 11.20
CA PRO A 255 14.22 -4.63 10.60
C PRO A 255 13.22 -3.55 11.04
N PRO A 256 13.68 -2.37 11.45
CA PRO A 256 12.79 -1.27 11.87
C PRO A 256 11.83 -0.81 10.79
N SER A 257 12.24 -0.89 9.52
CA SER A 257 11.40 -0.58 8.35
C SER A 257 10.10 -1.39 8.30
N TYR A 258 10.09 -2.63 8.83
CA TYR A 258 8.89 -3.47 8.86
C TYR A 258 7.79 -2.87 9.73
N TYR A 259 8.14 -2.32 10.89
CA TYR A 259 7.17 -1.67 11.77
C TYR A 259 6.59 -0.40 11.15
N LEU A 260 7.45 0.38 10.47
CA LEU A 260 7.02 1.56 9.75
C LEU A 260 6.05 1.19 8.62
N LEU A 261 6.38 0.16 7.82
CA LEU A 261 5.53 -0.28 6.72
C LEU A 261 4.22 -0.93 7.20
N ALA A 262 4.25 -1.62 8.34
CA ALA A 262 3.03 -2.14 8.98
C ALA A 262 2.10 -1.02 9.48
N ALA A 263 2.63 0.19 9.77
CA ALA A 263 1.85 1.36 10.16
C ALA A 263 1.39 2.23 8.99
N MET A 264 1.73 1.87 7.74
CA MET A 264 1.30 2.64 6.57
C MET A 264 -0.23 2.60 6.38
N PRO A 265 -0.83 3.67 5.83
CA PRO A 265 -2.27 3.76 5.63
C PRO A 265 -2.76 2.78 4.57
N THR A 266 -4.08 2.72 4.38
CA THR A 266 -4.71 1.92 3.33
C THR A 266 -4.16 2.28 1.94
N GLY A 267 -3.74 1.28 1.19
CA GLY A 267 -3.16 1.43 -0.15
C GLY A 267 -4.22 1.54 -1.25
N ILE A 268 -3.86 2.21 -2.36
CA ILE A 268 -4.73 2.34 -3.54
C ILE A 268 -5.08 0.99 -4.16
N ASN A 269 -4.28 -0.06 -3.93
CA ASN A 269 -4.58 -1.42 -4.38
C ASN A 269 -5.92 -1.93 -3.85
N SER A 270 -6.41 -1.42 -2.71
CA SER A 270 -7.74 -1.74 -2.19
C SER A 270 -8.87 -1.25 -3.11
N MET A 271 -8.69 -0.09 -3.78
CA MET A 271 -9.63 0.39 -4.81
C MET A 271 -9.61 -0.52 -6.04
N ILE A 272 -8.43 -0.95 -6.47
CA ILE A 272 -8.28 -1.86 -7.63
C ILE A 272 -9.03 -3.17 -7.35
N VAL A 273 -8.87 -3.75 -6.17
CA VAL A 273 -9.63 -4.94 -5.76
C VAL A 273 -11.11 -4.62 -5.66
N GLY A 274 -11.47 -3.47 -5.09
CA GLY A 274 -12.85 -3.01 -4.98
C GLY A 274 -13.56 -2.94 -6.33
N HIS A 275 -12.95 -2.29 -7.32
CA HIS A 275 -13.48 -2.22 -8.69
C HIS A 275 -13.58 -3.60 -9.35
N ALA A 276 -12.50 -4.40 -9.23
CA ALA A 276 -12.43 -5.70 -9.91
C ALA A 276 -13.49 -6.71 -9.43
N TYR A 277 -14.00 -6.53 -8.21
CA TYR A 277 -14.93 -7.47 -7.58
C TYR A 277 -16.29 -6.86 -7.24
N GLY A 278 -16.51 -5.57 -7.49
CA GLY A 278 -17.74 -4.89 -7.13
C GLY A 278 -17.96 -4.79 -5.61
N LEU A 279 -16.91 -4.46 -4.86
CA LEU A 279 -17.01 -4.12 -3.44
C LEU A 279 -17.49 -2.68 -3.27
N ASP A 280 -17.76 -2.26 -2.03
CA ASP A 280 -18.17 -0.90 -1.72
C ASP A 280 -17.00 0.10 -1.85
N LEU A 281 -16.91 0.74 -3.02
CA LEU A 281 -15.83 1.70 -3.35
C LEU A 281 -15.86 2.93 -2.45
N ARG A 282 -17.05 3.31 -1.97
CA ARG A 282 -17.19 4.43 -1.04
C ARG A 282 -16.41 4.18 0.25
N THR A 283 -16.64 3.05 0.90
CA THR A 283 -15.90 2.68 2.12
C THR A 283 -14.40 2.62 1.87
N THR A 284 -13.97 2.07 0.73
CA THR A 284 -12.56 1.97 0.37
C THR A 284 -11.92 3.35 0.16
N ALA A 285 -12.56 4.23 -0.61
CA ALA A 285 -12.04 5.58 -0.87
C ALA A 285 -11.98 6.43 0.41
N GLU A 286 -13.05 6.40 1.22
CA GLU A 286 -13.09 7.10 2.50
C GLU A 286 -12.01 6.56 3.47
N ALA A 287 -11.76 5.25 3.49
CA ALA A 287 -10.70 4.64 4.28
C ALA A 287 -9.30 5.12 3.85
N ILE A 288 -9.02 5.20 2.54
CA ILE A 288 -7.77 5.75 2.01
C ILE A 288 -7.58 7.19 2.47
N VAL A 289 -8.59 8.04 2.33
CA VAL A 289 -8.51 9.45 2.73
C VAL A 289 -8.21 9.58 4.22
N TYR A 290 -9.00 8.95 5.08
CA TYR A 290 -8.85 9.10 6.52
C TYR A 290 -7.53 8.51 7.03
N THR A 291 -7.18 7.29 6.61
CA THR A 291 -5.95 6.66 7.09
C THR A 291 -4.71 7.41 6.60
N THR A 292 -4.70 7.89 5.35
CA THR A 292 -3.60 8.72 4.83
C THR A 292 -3.50 10.06 5.56
N THR A 293 -4.63 10.73 5.80
CA THR A 293 -4.65 12.01 6.52
C THR A 293 -4.11 11.85 7.94
N ILE A 294 -4.49 10.78 8.66
CA ILE A 294 -4.00 10.50 10.01
C ILE A 294 -2.49 10.27 10.01
N VAL A 295 -1.97 9.44 9.09
CA VAL A 295 -0.53 9.18 9.01
C VAL A 295 0.24 10.44 8.65
N VAL A 296 -0.21 11.21 7.67
CA VAL A 296 0.43 12.48 7.28
C VAL A 296 0.41 13.48 8.44
N ALA A 297 -0.69 13.58 9.18
CA ALA A 297 -0.79 14.45 10.35
C ALA A 297 0.15 13.99 11.49
N ALA A 298 0.26 12.68 11.73
CA ALA A 298 1.20 12.12 12.72
C ALA A 298 2.66 12.42 12.34
N VAL A 299 3.02 12.27 11.07
CA VAL A 299 4.36 12.60 10.55
C VAL A 299 4.65 14.09 10.69
N LEU A 300 3.67 14.96 10.36
CA LEU A 300 3.81 16.41 10.57
C LEU A 300 4.02 16.74 12.05
N GLY A 301 3.22 16.13 12.92
CA GLY A 301 3.37 16.33 14.37
C GLY A 301 4.75 15.93 14.86
N TYR A 302 5.28 14.80 14.38
CA TYR A 302 6.64 14.36 14.70
C TYR A 302 7.70 15.38 14.25
N VAL A 303 7.59 15.86 13.00
CA VAL A 303 8.54 16.85 12.43
C VAL A 303 8.52 18.20 13.15
N LEU A 304 7.38 18.60 13.71
CA LEU A 304 7.27 19.88 14.44
C LEU A 304 7.81 19.81 15.86
N ILE A 305 7.99 18.61 16.41
CA ILE A 305 8.47 18.40 17.78
C ILE A 305 9.99 18.07 17.82
N THR A 306 10.52 17.52 16.72
CA THR A 306 11.95 17.17 16.56
C THR A 306 12.71 18.19 15.72
#